data_b53a7030b220ff0be2f40785f52bf3ca
#
_entry.id   b53a7030b220ff0be2f40785f52bf3ca
#
_cell.length_a   1.000
_cell.length_b   1.000
_cell.length_c   1.000
_cell.angle_alpha   90.00
_cell.angle_beta   90.00
_cell.angle_gamma   90.00
#
_symmetry.space_group_name_H-M   'P 1'
#
loop_
_entity.id
_entity.type
_entity.pdbx_description
1 polymer ?
#
loop_
_entity_poly.entity_id
_entity_poly.type
_entity_poly.pdbx_seq_one_letter_code
_entity_poly.pdbx_strand_id
1 'polypeptide(L)'
;MYIDKYWDNYIGGSDDSLNLVVFLEDLKKEEISLSEIFAKIGLDKQNWDFHQTVEYLEFTHSDGVEMDFHFAIDVVTDLAAILLECSVNGSVNLQDLDEYNTPSRRIRITATPEEHDAMNKALADFAQNPLSYDLHEMMDDEEIREMAHHVEALRKELYEAAGRNRNYHVKAEDVKHLLPDWEGADGCIATNRITVEGRKVGYCYREIPDGNWDSGASLPVTRAMSTWTTPTMPEFIS
;
A
#
# COMPACT_ATOMS: atom_id res chain seq x y z
N MET A 1 9.60 4.85 -15.47
CA MET A 1 9.47 4.19 -14.15
C MET A 1 8.06 3.62 -14.00
N TYR A 2 7.78 2.89 -12.93
CA TYR A 2 6.42 2.39 -12.70
C TYR A 2 5.47 3.52 -12.28
N ILE A 3 6.00 4.49 -11.55
CA ILE A 3 5.28 5.69 -11.09
C ILE A 3 4.78 6.57 -12.24
N ASP A 4 5.45 6.57 -13.42
CA ASP A 4 5.06 7.37 -14.59
C ASP A 4 3.61 7.10 -15.05
N LYS A 5 3.04 5.99 -14.59
CA LYS A 5 1.65 5.63 -14.84
C LYS A 5 0.66 6.52 -14.09
N TYR A 6 1.08 7.09 -12.96
CA TYR A 6 0.24 7.84 -12.03
C TYR A 6 0.72 9.27 -11.82
N TRP A 7 2.02 9.53 -11.96
CA TRP A 7 2.62 10.84 -11.74
C TRP A 7 2.36 11.77 -12.93
N ASP A 8 2.32 13.09 -12.68
CA ASP A 8 2.17 14.17 -13.67
C ASP A 8 0.76 14.40 -14.24
N ASN A 9 -0.29 13.87 -13.61
CA ASN A 9 -1.65 14.22 -13.98
C ASN A 9 -2.40 14.78 -12.77
N TYR A 10 -3.19 13.96 -12.09
CA TYR A 10 -3.87 14.33 -10.84
C TYR A 10 -3.06 13.96 -9.59
N ILE A 11 -1.99 13.23 -9.74
CA ILE A 11 -1.07 12.80 -8.67
C ILE A 11 0.30 13.31 -9.06
N GLY A 12 1.01 13.96 -8.14
CA GLY A 12 2.35 14.49 -8.40
C GLY A 12 2.42 15.83 -9.13
N GLY A 13 1.28 16.46 -9.42
CA GLY A 13 1.21 17.68 -10.23
C GLY A 13 0.89 18.97 -9.46
N SER A 14 0.76 18.92 -8.15
CA SER A 14 0.39 20.06 -7.31
C SER A 14 1.60 20.76 -6.68
N ASP A 15 1.37 21.93 -6.08
CA ASP A 15 2.37 22.60 -5.24
C ASP A 15 2.71 21.74 -4.01
N ASP A 16 1.76 21.00 -3.45
CA ASP A 16 1.98 20.06 -2.35
C ASP A 16 2.89 18.90 -2.77
N SER A 17 2.74 18.42 -4.00
CA SER A 17 3.64 17.40 -4.59
C SER A 17 5.08 17.89 -4.68
N LEU A 18 5.28 19.13 -5.14
CA LEU A 18 6.62 19.75 -5.20
C LEU A 18 7.21 19.93 -3.80
N ASN A 19 6.42 20.40 -2.84
CA ASN A 19 6.84 20.53 -1.45
C ASN A 19 7.21 19.17 -0.83
N LEU A 20 6.48 18.10 -1.18
CA LEU A 20 6.81 16.75 -0.74
C LEU A 20 8.15 16.27 -1.31
N VAL A 21 8.45 16.53 -2.58
CA VAL A 21 9.75 16.17 -3.17
C VAL A 21 10.88 16.93 -2.51
N VAL A 22 10.72 18.24 -2.28
CA VAL A 22 11.69 19.07 -1.55
C VAL A 22 11.90 18.54 -0.13
N PHE A 23 10.84 18.19 0.58
CA PHE A 23 10.92 17.57 1.91
C PHE A 23 11.75 16.28 1.87
N LEU A 24 11.45 15.37 0.94
CA LEU A 24 12.16 14.09 0.82
C LEU A 24 13.65 14.30 0.47
N GLU A 25 13.98 15.32 -0.33
CA GLU A 25 15.35 15.67 -0.64
C GLU A 25 16.09 16.18 0.59
N ASP A 26 15.47 17.11 1.34
CA ASP A 26 16.08 17.74 2.52
C ASP A 26 16.38 16.75 3.66
N LEU A 27 15.65 15.66 3.74
CA LEU A 27 15.91 14.60 4.72
C LEU A 27 17.28 13.96 4.60
N LYS A 28 17.90 13.99 3.42
CA LYS A 28 19.23 13.39 3.14
C LYS A 28 19.37 11.93 3.58
N LYS A 29 18.24 11.18 3.56
CA LYS A 29 18.15 9.76 3.91
C LYS A 29 18.02 8.90 2.65
N GLU A 30 18.59 7.70 2.67
CA GLU A 30 18.38 6.69 1.61
C GLU A 30 17.13 5.86 1.85
N GLU A 31 16.72 5.73 3.13
CA GLU A 31 15.52 5.00 3.53
C GLU A 31 14.80 5.75 4.65
N ILE A 32 13.46 5.78 4.57
CA ILE A 32 12.58 6.36 5.58
C ILE A 32 11.27 5.57 5.67
N SER A 33 10.71 5.45 6.88
CA SER A 33 9.40 4.84 7.06
C SER A 33 8.26 5.85 6.81
N LEU A 34 7.11 5.33 6.39
CA LEU A 34 5.90 6.14 6.19
C LEU A 34 5.50 6.87 7.48
N SER A 35 5.54 6.18 8.63
CA SER A 35 5.27 6.79 9.94
C SER A 35 6.23 7.93 10.28
N GLU A 36 7.51 7.83 9.91
CA GLU A 36 8.45 8.93 10.12
C GLU A 36 8.13 10.13 9.24
N ILE A 37 7.72 9.92 7.98
CA ILE A 37 7.24 11.00 7.11
C ILE A 37 6.03 11.67 7.75
N PHE A 38 5.01 10.90 8.10
CA PHE A 38 3.78 11.40 8.71
C PHE A 38 4.06 12.26 9.95
N ALA A 39 4.93 11.78 10.85
CA ALA A 39 5.29 12.52 12.06
C ALA A 39 6.04 13.82 11.77
N LYS A 40 6.86 13.87 10.71
CA LYS A 40 7.66 15.05 10.37
C LYS A 40 6.86 16.16 9.72
N ILE A 41 5.84 15.84 8.95
CA ILE A 41 4.99 16.81 8.25
C ILE A 41 3.63 17.01 8.93
N GLY A 42 3.35 16.29 10.04
CA GLY A 42 2.13 16.45 10.85
C GLY A 42 0.93 15.62 10.41
N LEU A 43 1.06 14.74 9.39
CA LEU A 43 -0.02 13.84 8.95
C LEU A 43 -0.46 12.82 10.00
N ASP A 44 0.41 12.48 10.94
CA ASP A 44 0.10 11.58 12.06
C ASP A 44 -1.05 12.09 12.96
N LYS A 45 -1.26 13.41 13.01
CA LYS A 45 -2.32 14.06 13.77
C LYS A 45 -3.72 13.79 13.20
N GLN A 46 -3.81 13.39 11.93
CA GLN A 46 -5.08 13.15 11.25
C GLN A 46 -5.65 11.74 11.46
N ASN A 47 -4.90 10.86 12.09
CA ASN A 47 -5.35 9.49 12.40
C ASN A 47 -6.00 8.76 11.20
N TRP A 48 -5.40 8.92 9.99
CA TRP A 48 -5.88 8.35 8.73
C TRP A 48 -7.23 8.89 8.22
N ASP A 49 -7.73 9.98 8.78
CA ASP A 49 -8.87 10.74 8.27
C ASP A 49 -8.38 12.01 7.59
N PHE A 50 -8.45 12.06 6.26
CA PHE A 50 -7.90 13.13 5.44
C PHE A 50 -9.00 13.96 4.73
N HIS A 51 -10.24 13.91 5.23
CA HIS A 51 -11.33 14.72 4.67
C HIS A 51 -11.10 16.22 4.85
N GLN A 52 -10.47 16.60 5.94
CA GLN A 52 -10.10 17.97 6.24
C GLN A 52 -8.63 18.02 6.62
N THR A 53 -7.89 18.93 6.02
CA THR A 53 -6.49 19.15 6.37
C THR A 53 -6.38 19.85 7.72
N VAL A 54 -5.55 19.31 8.61
CA VAL A 54 -5.31 19.95 9.91
C VAL A 54 -4.41 21.16 9.75
N GLU A 55 -4.57 22.13 10.63
CA GLU A 55 -3.60 23.23 10.79
C GLU A 55 -2.21 22.67 11.11
N TYR A 56 -1.16 23.31 10.58
CA TYR A 56 0.25 22.93 10.78
C TYR A 56 0.66 21.62 10.09
N LEU A 57 0.11 21.35 8.91
CA LEU A 57 0.66 20.36 7.99
C LEU A 57 1.82 21.03 7.26
N GLU A 58 3.03 20.97 7.85
CA GLU A 58 4.17 21.76 7.42
C GLU A 58 5.50 21.10 7.78
N PHE A 59 6.59 21.58 7.17
CA PHE A 59 7.95 21.25 7.61
C PHE A 59 8.85 22.49 7.46
N THR A 60 9.93 22.53 8.22
CA THR A 60 10.97 23.56 8.07
C THR A 60 12.12 22.97 7.28
N HIS A 61 12.38 23.52 6.09
CA HIS A 61 13.53 23.16 5.26
C HIS A 61 14.87 23.52 5.95
N SER A 62 15.95 22.85 5.61
CA SER A 62 17.26 23.03 6.25
C SER A 62 17.86 24.44 6.15
N ASP A 63 17.39 25.26 5.22
CA ASP A 63 17.74 26.69 5.10
C ASP A 63 16.87 27.61 5.97
N GLY A 64 15.91 27.05 6.71
CA GLY A 64 15.02 27.78 7.63
C GLY A 64 13.72 28.29 7.02
N VAL A 65 13.41 27.95 5.77
CA VAL A 65 12.14 28.27 5.13
C VAL A 65 11.06 27.31 5.62
N GLU A 66 9.93 27.83 6.05
CA GLU A 66 8.73 27.05 6.37
C GLU A 66 7.99 26.76 5.07
N MET A 67 7.60 25.49 4.88
CA MET A 67 6.84 25.00 3.73
C MET A 67 5.62 24.26 4.25
N ASP A 68 4.46 24.63 3.77
CA ASP A 68 3.18 24.08 4.18
C ASP A 68 2.59 23.17 3.10
N PHE A 69 1.67 22.33 3.51
CA PHE A 69 0.83 21.51 2.64
C PHE A 69 -0.63 21.91 2.82
N HIS A 70 -1.32 22.08 1.70
CA HIS A 70 -2.68 22.61 1.68
C HIS A 70 -3.73 21.51 1.85
N PHE A 71 -3.48 20.33 1.23
CA PHE A 71 -4.43 19.23 1.21
C PHE A 71 -3.79 17.92 1.61
N ALA A 72 -4.17 17.40 2.78
CA ALA A 72 -3.62 16.17 3.32
C ALA A 72 -3.82 14.98 2.39
N ILE A 73 -4.99 14.88 1.73
CA ILE A 73 -5.27 13.77 0.81
C ILE A 73 -4.38 13.81 -0.43
N ASP A 74 -4.00 14.99 -0.91
CA ASP A 74 -3.10 15.14 -2.05
C ASP A 74 -1.71 14.58 -1.71
N VAL A 75 -1.14 15.00 -0.58
CA VAL A 75 0.13 14.46 -0.08
C VAL A 75 0.06 12.94 0.14
N VAL A 76 -1.06 12.41 0.61
CA VAL A 76 -1.24 10.97 0.85
C VAL A 76 -1.31 10.19 -0.47
N THR A 77 -1.94 10.73 -1.51
CA THR A 77 -1.97 10.10 -2.84
C THR A 77 -0.58 10.08 -3.48
N ASP A 78 0.18 11.14 -3.32
CA ASP A 78 1.58 11.21 -3.78
C ASP A 78 2.47 10.19 -3.07
N LEU A 79 2.36 10.12 -1.74
CA LEU A 79 3.08 9.12 -0.95
C LEU A 79 2.69 7.69 -1.35
N ALA A 80 1.44 7.44 -1.70
CA ALA A 80 1.00 6.13 -2.18
C ALA A 80 1.64 5.77 -3.53
N ALA A 81 1.76 6.73 -4.46
CA ALA A 81 2.43 6.52 -5.74
C ALA A 81 3.94 6.24 -5.56
N ILE A 82 4.61 7.02 -4.71
CA ILE A 82 6.02 6.81 -4.38
C ILE A 82 6.22 5.45 -3.67
N LEU A 83 5.34 5.09 -2.75
CA LEU A 83 5.39 3.80 -2.05
C LEU A 83 5.19 2.62 -3.00
N LEU A 84 4.32 2.76 -4.02
CA LEU A 84 4.16 1.76 -5.07
C LEU A 84 5.45 1.59 -5.88
N GLU A 85 6.10 2.68 -6.31
CA GLU A 85 7.40 2.64 -7.00
C GLU A 85 8.45 1.92 -6.15
N CYS A 86 8.54 2.28 -4.86
CA CYS A 86 9.45 1.64 -3.91
C CYS A 86 9.14 0.15 -3.72
N SER A 87 7.87 -0.24 -3.74
CA SER A 87 7.45 -1.64 -3.59
C SER A 87 7.80 -2.49 -4.81
N VAL A 88 7.77 -1.90 -6.01
CA VAL A 88 8.05 -2.60 -7.27
C VAL A 88 9.54 -2.58 -7.63
N ASN A 89 10.16 -1.41 -7.55
CA ASN A 89 11.54 -1.16 -8.01
C ASN A 89 12.56 -0.96 -6.87
N GLY A 90 12.11 -1.05 -5.61
CA GLY A 90 12.95 -0.96 -4.42
C GLY A 90 13.26 0.48 -3.96
N SER A 91 13.19 1.47 -4.83
CA SER A 91 13.42 2.88 -4.54
C SER A 91 12.94 3.76 -5.68
N VAL A 92 12.69 5.04 -5.40
CA VAL A 92 12.38 6.08 -6.39
C VAL A 92 13.59 7.02 -6.54
N ASN A 93 13.81 7.58 -7.73
CA ASN A 93 14.75 8.68 -7.92
C ASN A 93 13.97 9.99 -7.86
N LEU A 94 14.31 10.86 -6.92
CA LEU A 94 13.60 12.13 -6.71
C LEU A 94 13.63 13.05 -7.93
N GLN A 95 14.70 12.99 -8.74
CA GLN A 95 14.80 13.75 -10.00
C GLN A 95 13.69 13.36 -10.99
N ASP A 96 13.21 12.13 -10.95
CA ASP A 96 12.15 11.66 -11.84
C ASP A 96 10.77 12.16 -11.38
N LEU A 97 10.66 12.72 -10.17
CA LEU A 97 9.44 13.33 -9.62
C LEU A 97 9.39 14.86 -9.84
N ASP A 98 10.55 15.50 -9.91
CA ASP A 98 10.73 16.93 -10.25
C ASP A 98 12.01 17.09 -11.09
N GLU A 99 11.86 16.95 -12.39
CA GLU A 99 12.96 16.91 -13.36
C GLU A 99 13.82 18.19 -13.35
N TYR A 100 13.21 19.33 -13.03
CA TYR A 100 13.86 20.65 -13.21
C TYR A 100 14.61 21.15 -11.98
N ASN A 101 14.18 20.77 -10.78
CA ASN A 101 14.66 21.38 -9.54
C ASN A 101 15.41 20.41 -8.63
N THR A 102 15.22 19.12 -8.81
CA THR A 102 15.72 18.11 -7.88
C THR A 102 16.92 17.35 -8.44
N PRO A 103 18.03 17.23 -7.69
CA PRO A 103 19.19 16.44 -8.10
C PRO A 103 18.85 14.95 -8.10
N SER A 104 19.57 14.19 -8.94
CA SER A 104 19.43 12.74 -8.98
C SER A 104 19.82 12.11 -7.64
N ARG A 105 18.82 11.60 -6.92
CA ARG A 105 18.96 10.94 -5.64
C ARG A 105 17.89 9.90 -5.46
N ARG A 106 18.28 8.73 -5.00
CA ARG A 106 17.34 7.66 -4.74
C ARG A 106 16.96 7.60 -3.26
N ILE A 107 15.67 7.40 -3.02
CA ILE A 107 15.13 7.17 -1.68
C ILE A 107 14.20 5.94 -1.71
N ARG A 108 14.16 5.23 -0.61
CA ARG A 108 13.23 4.13 -0.36
C ARG A 108 12.27 4.53 0.75
N ILE A 109 10.98 4.52 0.46
CA ILE A 109 9.93 4.61 1.48
C ILE A 109 9.47 3.22 1.83
N THR A 110 9.37 2.93 3.14
CA THR A 110 8.89 1.66 3.66
C THR A 110 7.63 1.88 4.49
N ALA A 111 6.72 0.90 4.47
CA ALA A 111 5.51 0.91 5.28
C ALA A 111 5.28 -0.47 5.90
N THR A 112 4.71 -0.49 7.10
CA THR A 112 4.28 -1.72 7.77
C THR A 112 3.01 -2.28 7.11
N PRO A 113 2.66 -3.55 7.33
CA PRO A 113 1.38 -4.10 6.86
C PRO A 113 0.17 -3.31 7.37
N GLU A 114 0.21 -2.82 8.60
CA GLU A 114 -0.84 -2.00 9.22
C GLU A 114 -0.98 -0.64 8.54
N GLU A 115 0.15 -0.01 8.18
CA GLU A 115 0.18 1.25 7.42
C GLU A 115 -0.34 1.05 5.99
N HIS A 116 0.02 -0.04 5.32
CA HIS A 116 -0.55 -0.39 4.01
C HIS A 116 -2.07 -0.60 4.08
N ASP A 117 -2.57 -1.28 5.12
CA ASP A 117 -4.00 -1.49 5.32
C ASP A 117 -4.74 -0.17 5.63
N ALA A 118 -4.13 0.73 6.39
CA ALA A 118 -4.69 2.04 6.70
C ALA A 118 -4.70 2.95 5.46
N MET A 119 -3.59 3.00 4.71
CA MET A 119 -3.48 3.71 3.42
C MET A 119 -4.54 3.20 2.45
N ASN A 120 -4.68 1.88 2.30
CA ASN A 120 -5.67 1.28 1.42
C ASN A 120 -7.10 1.70 1.78
N LYS A 121 -7.44 1.82 3.07
CA LYS A 121 -8.77 2.28 3.52
C LYS A 121 -8.99 3.76 3.24
N ALA A 122 -8.00 4.61 3.53
CA ALA A 122 -8.08 6.05 3.28
C ALA A 122 -8.26 6.35 1.79
N LEU A 123 -7.45 5.71 0.92
CA LEU A 123 -7.58 5.87 -0.52
C LEU A 123 -8.90 5.31 -1.07
N ALA A 124 -9.43 4.21 -0.49
CA ALA A 124 -10.73 3.66 -0.88
C ALA A 124 -11.87 4.61 -0.51
N ASP A 125 -11.78 5.29 0.63
CA ASP A 125 -12.77 6.27 1.05
C ASP A 125 -12.76 7.50 0.13
N PHE A 126 -11.58 8.05 -0.18
CA PHE A 126 -11.46 9.14 -1.16
C PHE A 126 -12.02 8.75 -2.52
N ALA A 127 -11.68 7.57 -3.02
CA ALA A 127 -12.18 7.09 -4.31
C ALA A 127 -13.72 6.93 -4.37
N GLN A 128 -14.36 6.66 -3.24
CA GLN A 128 -15.82 6.52 -3.14
C GLN A 128 -16.53 7.85 -2.86
N ASN A 129 -15.90 8.75 -2.11
CA ASN A 129 -16.50 9.96 -1.58
C ASN A 129 -15.67 11.24 -1.87
N PRO A 130 -15.13 11.45 -3.09
CA PRO A 130 -14.15 12.52 -3.35
C PRO A 130 -14.68 13.93 -3.03
N LEU A 131 -15.97 14.18 -3.22
CA LEU A 131 -16.59 15.48 -2.95
C LEU A 131 -16.72 15.84 -1.46
N SER A 132 -16.40 14.90 -0.57
CA SER A 132 -16.40 15.14 0.89
C SER A 132 -15.06 15.63 1.43
N TYR A 133 -14.05 15.73 0.58
CA TYR A 133 -12.71 16.18 0.93
C TYR A 133 -12.52 17.66 0.64
N ASP A 134 -11.74 18.36 1.45
CA ASP A 134 -11.43 19.78 1.28
C ASP A 134 -10.73 20.09 -0.05
N LEU A 135 -10.00 19.16 -0.62
CA LEU A 135 -9.41 19.26 -1.95
C LEU A 135 -10.45 19.62 -3.04
N HIS A 136 -11.72 19.24 -2.85
CA HIS A 136 -12.83 19.63 -3.75
C HIS A 136 -13.03 21.15 -3.85
N GLU A 137 -12.54 21.94 -2.90
CA GLU A 137 -12.60 23.41 -2.99
C GLU A 137 -11.70 23.98 -4.11
N MET A 138 -10.71 23.21 -4.58
CA MET A 138 -9.74 23.61 -5.60
C MET A 138 -9.96 22.98 -6.97
N MET A 139 -10.84 22.00 -7.07
CA MET A 139 -11.12 21.24 -8.30
C MET A 139 -12.62 21.24 -8.59
N ASP A 140 -12.99 21.20 -9.87
CA ASP A 140 -14.40 20.98 -10.17
C ASP A 140 -14.83 19.52 -9.94
N ASP A 141 -16.15 19.30 -9.95
CA ASP A 141 -16.74 17.98 -9.64
C ASP A 141 -16.28 16.87 -10.60
N GLU A 142 -15.93 17.20 -11.84
CA GLU A 142 -15.50 16.23 -12.86
C GLU A 142 -14.02 15.88 -12.63
N GLU A 143 -13.19 16.88 -12.42
CA GLU A 143 -11.75 16.71 -12.17
C GLU A 143 -11.48 15.88 -10.93
N ILE A 144 -12.14 16.18 -9.81
CA ILE A 144 -11.92 15.39 -8.57
C ILE A 144 -12.44 13.96 -8.69
N ARG A 145 -13.48 13.68 -9.49
CA ARG A 145 -13.93 12.32 -9.76
C ARG A 145 -12.97 11.57 -10.68
N GLU A 146 -12.33 12.24 -11.63
CA GLU A 146 -11.28 11.66 -12.46
C GLU A 146 -10.05 11.33 -11.61
N MET A 147 -9.61 12.26 -10.74
CA MET A 147 -8.57 11.99 -9.76
C MET A 147 -8.90 10.76 -8.90
N ALA A 148 -10.12 10.70 -8.36
CA ALA A 148 -10.58 9.56 -7.56
C ALA A 148 -10.52 8.23 -8.33
N HIS A 149 -10.78 8.24 -9.63
CA HIS A 149 -10.63 7.06 -10.49
C HIS A 149 -9.17 6.63 -10.62
N HIS A 150 -8.25 7.58 -10.80
CA HIS A 150 -6.81 7.29 -10.84
C HIS A 150 -6.30 6.78 -9.49
N VAL A 151 -6.76 7.37 -8.39
CA VAL A 151 -6.43 6.94 -7.03
C VAL A 151 -6.93 5.52 -6.74
N GLU A 152 -8.13 5.15 -7.23
CA GLU A 152 -8.64 3.77 -7.07
C GLU A 152 -7.77 2.75 -7.83
N ALA A 153 -7.27 3.10 -9.01
CA ALA A 153 -6.34 2.25 -9.76
C ALA A 153 -5.00 2.11 -9.02
N LEU A 154 -4.42 3.23 -8.56
CA LEU A 154 -3.19 3.26 -7.75
C LEU A 154 -3.34 2.42 -6.48
N ARG A 155 -4.44 2.60 -5.74
CA ARG A 155 -4.75 1.87 -4.51
C ARG A 155 -4.71 0.35 -4.71
N LYS A 156 -5.37 -0.13 -5.77
CA LYS A 156 -5.40 -1.57 -6.09
C LYS A 156 -4.01 -2.12 -6.36
N GLU A 157 -3.23 -1.43 -7.18
CA GLU A 157 -1.86 -1.86 -7.50
C GLU A 157 -0.93 -1.81 -6.30
N LEU A 158 -1.04 -0.77 -5.46
CA LEU A 158 -0.27 -0.66 -4.23
C LEU A 158 -0.60 -1.80 -3.26
N TYR A 159 -1.89 -2.12 -3.09
CA TYR A 159 -2.31 -3.21 -2.22
C TYR A 159 -1.81 -4.58 -2.69
N GLU A 160 -1.85 -4.83 -4.00
CA GLU A 160 -1.29 -6.03 -4.61
C GLU A 160 0.24 -6.10 -4.43
N ALA A 161 0.94 -5.00 -4.68
CA ALA A 161 2.39 -4.93 -4.51
C ALA A 161 2.82 -5.16 -3.06
N ALA A 162 2.12 -4.56 -2.10
CA ALA A 162 2.33 -4.78 -0.66
C ALA A 162 2.10 -6.25 -0.26
N GLY A 163 1.11 -6.89 -0.86
CA GLY A 163 0.85 -8.33 -0.66
C GLY A 163 1.98 -9.23 -1.14
N ARG A 164 2.67 -8.87 -2.23
CA ARG A 164 3.84 -9.61 -2.76
C ARG A 164 5.07 -9.48 -1.86
N ASN A 165 5.22 -8.35 -1.18
CA ASN A 165 6.34 -8.06 -0.28
C ASN A 165 6.08 -8.50 1.16
N ARG A 166 5.05 -9.31 1.43
CA ARG A 166 4.82 -9.86 2.77
C ARG A 166 6.05 -10.65 3.20
N ASN A 167 6.72 -10.18 4.24
CA ASN A 167 7.73 -10.96 4.94
C ASN A 167 7.02 -12.15 5.60
N TYR A 168 7.14 -13.31 5.00
CA TYR A 168 6.67 -14.54 5.63
C TYR A 168 7.51 -14.78 6.88
N HIS A 169 6.86 -15.04 8.02
CA HIS A 169 7.54 -15.34 9.28
C HIS A 169 8.44 -16.58 9.19
N VAL A 170 8.10 -17.50 8.30
CA VAL A 170 8.89 -18.69 8.02
C VAL A 170 9.43 -18.55 6.60
N LYS A 171 10.75 -18.52 6.46
CA LYS A 171 11.41 -18.50 5.17
C LYS A 171 11.26 -19.87 4.50
N ALA A 172 11.27 -19.91 3.15
CA ALA A 172 11.15 -21.16 2.40
C ALA A 172 12.19 -22.23 2.83
N GLU A 173 13.41 -21.80 3.17
CA GLU A 173 14.51 -22.65 3.67
C GLU A 173 14.25 -23.26 5.05
N ASP A 174 13.38 -22.65 5.86
CA ASP A 174 13.02 -23.08 7.21
C ASP A 174 11.74 -23.95 7.24
N VAL A 175 11.07 -24.11 6.09
CA VAL A 175 9.86 -24.94 5.99
C VAL A 175 10.23 -26.41 6.09
N LYS A 176 9.72 -27.08 7.13
CA LYS A 176 9.91 -28.53 7.30
C LYS A 176 8.86 -29.28 6.49
N HIS A 177 9.32 -30.09 5.55
CA HIS A 177 8.45 -31.02 4.85
C HIS A 177 7.94 -32.10 5.81
N LEU A 178 6.64 -32.13 6.07
CA LEU A 178 6.03 -33.15 6.94
C LEU A 178 5.85 -34.49 6.21
N LEU A 179 5.84 -34.48 4.89
CA LEU A 179 5.67 -35.63 4.02
C LEU A 179 6.77 -35.63 2.95
N PRO A 180 7.99 -36.15 3.25
CA PRO A 180 9.13 -36.06 2.35
C PRO A 180 8.95 -36.80 1.02
N ASP A 181 8.04 -37.80 0.97
CA ASP A 181 7.77 -38.61 -0.23
C ASP A 181 6.47 -38.17 -0.97
N TRP A 182 6.01 -36.94 -0.73
CA TRP A 182 4.80 -36.43 -1.35
C TRP A 182 5.08 -35.95 -2.79
N GLU A 183 4.41 -36.57 -3.78
CA GLU A 183 4.52 -36.20 -5.20
C GLU A 183 3.66 -34.99 -5.60
N GLY A 184 3.07 -34.27 -4.67
CA GLY A 184 2.22 -33.08 -4.92
C GLY A 184 2.98 -31.78 -4.78
N ALA A 185 2.24 -30.68 -4.78
CA ALA A 185 2.78 -29.32 -4.61
C ALA A 185 3.64 -29.18 -3.35
N ASP A 186 4.79 -28.54 -3.50
CA ASP A 186 5.83 -28.45 -2.45
C ASP A 186 5.50 -27.44 -1.33
N GLY A 187 4.37 -26.77 -1.37
CA GLY A 187 4.01 -25.79 -0.34
C GLY A 187 2.56 -25.31 -0.38
N CYS A 188 2.21 -24.61 0.65
CA CYS A 188 0.93 -23.88 0.74
C CYS A 188 1.14 -22.53 1.41
N ILE A 189 0.27 -21.56 1.12
CA ILE A 189 0.23 -20.29 1.83
C ILE A 189 -0.59 -20.50 3.11
N ALA A 190 0.03 -20.29 4.27
CA ALA A 190 -0.63 -20.34 5.55
C ALA A 190 -0.58 -18.97 6.24
N THR A 191 -1.64 -18.61 6.95
CA THR A 191 -1.68 -17.35 7.70
C THR A 191 -0.81 -17.40 8.95
N ASN A 192 -0.35 -16.24 9.42
CA ASN A 192 0.40 -16.11 10.67
C ASN A 192 -0.32 -16.74 11.88
N ARG A 193 -1.65 -16.80 11.87
CA ARG A 193 -2.42 -17.47 12.93
C ARG A 193 -2.11 -18.97 13.01
N ILE A 194 -1.79 -19.59 11.89
CA ILE A 194 -1.40 -21.00 11.84
C ILE A 194 0.09 -21.15 12.10
N THR A 195 0.92 -20.39 11.40
CA THR A 195 2.39 -20.57 11.42
C THR A 195 3.06 -19.98 12.66
N VAL A 196 2.49 -18.93 13.24
CA VAL A 196 3.04 -18.21 14.40
C VAL A 196 2.27 -18.48 15.68
N GLU A 197 0.91 -18.34 15.64
CA GLU A 197 0.07 -18.55 16.82
C GLU A 197 -0.25 -20.03 17.09
N GLY A 198 0.16 -20.94 16.22
CA GLY A 198 -0.08 -22.37 16.36
C GLY A 198 -1.55 -22.78 16.34
N ARG A 199 -2.43 -21.97 15.74
CA ARG A 199 -3.85 -22.29 15.61
C ARG A 199 -4.05 -23.51 14.73
N LYS A 200 -4.94 -24.41 15.14
CA LYS A 200 -5.27 -25.58 14.34
C LYS A 200 -5.96 -25.17 13.04
N VAL A 201 -5.58 -25.83 11.95
CA VAL A 201 -6.29 -25.72 10.66
C VAL A 201 -7.68 -26.32 10.83
N GLY A 202 -8.70 -25.51 10.62
CA GLY A 202 -10.10 -25.98 10.70
C GLY A 202 -10.55 -26.69 9.42
N TYR A 203 -10.13 -26.18 8.28
CA TYR A 203 -10.46 -26.71 6.96
C TYR A 203 -9.41 -26.31 5.95
N CYS A 204 -9.01 -27.20 5.06
CA CYS A 204 -8.18 -26.91 3.90
C CYS A 204 -8.72 -27.64 2.67
N TYR A 205 -8.59 -27.05 1.51
CA TYR A 205 -8.92 -27.67 0.24
C TYR A 205 -7.85 -27.36 -0.77
N ARG A 206 -7.73 -28.21 -1.77
CA ARG A 206 -6.85 -27.98 -2.90
C ARG A 206 -7.70 -27.56 -4.09
N GLU A 207 -7.35 -26.46 -4.71
CA GLU A 207 -7.94 -26.05 -5.97
C GLU A 207 -7.30 -26.81 -7.15
N ILE A 208 -8.05 -26.99 -8.22
CA ILE A 208 -7.51 -27.54 -9.47
C ILE A 208 -6.59 -26.46 -10.07
N PRO A 209 -5.35 -26.80 -10.44
CA PRO A 209 -4.42 -25.82 -11.02
C PRO A 209 -5.03 -25.13 -12.24
N ASP A 210 -5.06 -23.79 -12.22
CA ASP A 210 -5.49 -22.97 -13.35
C ASP A 210 -4.24 -22.34 -13.99
N GLY A 211 -3.61 -23.08 -14.90
CA GLY A 211 -2.40 -22.64 -15.60
C GLY A 211 -1.07 -23.00 -14.94
N ASN A 212 -0.03 -22.19 -15.17
CA ASN A 212 1.35 -22.45 -14.75
C ASN A 212 1.64 -22.25 -13.25
N TRP A 213 0.65 -21.95 -12.44
CA TRP A 213 0.78 -21.82 -10.99
C TRP A 213 0.25 -23.09 -10.34
N ASP A 214 1.12 -23.77 -9.63
CA ASP A 214 0.69 -24.87 -8.78
C ASP A 214 -0.18 -24.30 -7.67
N SER A 215 -1.45 -24.63 -7.66
CA SER A 215 -2.43 -24.06 -6.74
C SER A 215 -2.15 -24.56 -5.32
N GLY A 216 -1.39 -23.80 -4.58
CA GLY A 216 -1.23 -23.99 -3.14
C GLY A 216 -2.61 -23.87 -2.46
N ALA A 217 -2.92 -24.77 -1.55
CA ALA A 217 -4.15 -24.71 -0.78
C ALA A 217 -4.21 -23.39 0.01
N SER A 218 -5.20 -22.57 -0.27
CA SER A 218 -5.54 -21.43 0.56
C SER A 218 -6.25 -21.93 1.82
N LEU A 219 -5.71 -21.61 3.00
CA LEU A 219 -6.32 -22.01 4.27
C LEU A 219 -7.15 -20.85 4.81
N PRO A 220 -8.48 -20.94 4.83
CA PRO A 220 -9.29 -19.92 5.47
C PRO A 220 -9.04 -19.95 6.98
N VAL A 221 -8.61 -18.82 7.48
CA VAL A 221 -8.55 -18.56 8.92
C VAL A 221 -9.95 -18.62 9.48
N THR A 222 -10.13 -19.36 10.56
CA THR A 222 -11.35 -19.50 11.35
C THR A 222 -12.22 -18.24 11.37
N ARG A 223 -13.18 -18.17 10.46
CA ARG A 223 -14.39 -17.38 10.65
C ARG A 223 -15.28 -18.19 11.58
N ALA A 224 -15.85 -17.58 12.60
CA ALA A 224 -16.81 -18.24 13.46
C ALA A 224 -17.91 -18.87 12.60
N MET A 225 -18.27 -20.11 12.92
CA MET A 225 -19.16 -20.98 12.12
C MET A 225 -20.63 -20.51 12.01
N SER A 226 -20.93 -19.23 12.21
CA SER A 226 -22.32 -18.75 12.26
C SER A 226 -22.91 -18.30 10.92
N THR A 227 -22.20 -18.39 9.79
CA THR A 227 -22.71 -17.88 8.50
C THR A 227 -22.43 -18.76 7.27
N TRP A 228 -22.18 -20.05 7.41
CA TRP A 228 -22.07 -20.94 6.26
C TRP A 228 -23.32 -21.82 6.15
N THR A 229 -24.20 -21.52 5.18
CA THR A 229 -25.05 -22.52 4.59
C THR A 229 -24.16 -23.55 3.91
N THR A 230 -24.26 -24.79 4.31
CA THR A 230 -23.50 -25.94 3.84
C THR A 230 -23.48 -25.99 2.30
N PRO A 231 -22.30 -25.89 1.63
CA PRO A 231 -22.22 -26.31 0.25
C PRO A 231 -22.39 -27.84 0.24
N THR A 232 -23.25 -28.32 -0.60
CA THR A 232 -23.44 -29.77 -0.87
C THR A 232 -22.09 -30.33 -1.32
N MET A 233 -21.49 -31.18 -0.52
CA MET A 233 -20.27 -31.90 -0.86
C MET A 233 -20.51 -32.75 -2.12
N PRO A 234 -19.65 -32.70 -3.14
CA PRO A 234 -19.67 -33.74 -4.17
C PRO A 234 -19.27 -35.07 -3.54
N GLU A 235 -20.05 -36.11 -3.79
CA GLU A 235 -19.75 -37.46 -3.34
C GLU A 235 -18.40 -37.93 -3.85
N PHE A 236 -17.52 -38.30 -2.95
CA PHE A 236 -16.32 -39.04 -3.28
C PHE A 236 -16.76 -40.45 -3.72
N ILE A 237 -16.62 -40.72 -5.00
CA ILE A 237 -16.68 -42.09 -5.51
C ILE A 237 -15.31 -42.71 -5.26
N SER A 238 -15.34 -43.83 -4.56
CA SER A 238 -14.20 -44.68 -4.21
C SER A 238 -13.48 -45.28 -5.42
#